data_1bff06c4a0a23538576b9cdbc34d9bf6
#
_entry.id   1bff06c4a0a23538576b9cdbc34d9bf6
#
_cell.length_a   1.000
_cell.length_b   1.000
_cell.length_c   1.000
_cell.angle_alpha   90.00
_cell.angle_beta   90.00
_cell.angle_gamma   90.00
#
_symmetry.space_group_name_H-M   'P 1'
#
loop_
_entity.id
_entity.type
_entity.pdbx_description
1 polymer ?
#
loop_
_entity_poly.entity_id
_entity_poly.type
_entity_poly.pdbx_seq_one_letter_code
_entity_poly.pdbx_strand_id
1 'polypeptide(L)'
;MEKLSLILLLCSMFIAIPVVRSIAQEPEAVEEWFEKVGHAKEKVTKLRFYFHDLSNGKSPTAVQVAQANISYTSSTYFGAVNMMDDPLTVGPELSSKLVGRSQGLYGSACFAEIGMLMVANFVFTDGEYNGSTLAFMGRNAYMHEYREMSIIGGSGIFRLARGVVTLNTYFFNATAGIATVEVNVLVIHH
;
A
#
# COMPACT_ATOMS: atom_id res chain seq x y z
N MET A 1 31.05 29.41 23.24
CA MET A 1 29.62 29.65 22.96
C MET A 1 29.13 28.93 21.70
N GLU A 2 29.95 28.80 20.65
CA GLU A 2 29.56 28.10 19.41
C GLU A 2 29.27 26.61 19.56
N LYS A 3 30.02 25.88 20.41
CA LYS A 3 29.79 24.43 20.61
C LYS A 3 28.48 24.12 21.34
N LEU A 4 28.02 25.03 22.21
CA LEU A 4 26.73 24.86 22.92
C LEU A 4 25.56 25.13 21.99
N SER A 5 25.70 26.05 21.03
CA SER A 5 24.70 26.36 20.01
C SER A 5 24.53 25.19 19.03
N LEU A 6 25.62 24.50 18.67
CA LEU A 6 25.60 23.36 17.76
C LEU A 6 24.90 22.12 18.39
N ILE A 7 25.14 21.91 19.71
CA ILE A 7 24.49 20.81 20.44
C ILE A 7 22.98 21.08 20.61
N LEU A 8 22.58 22.33 20.86
CA LEU A 8 21.15 22.71 20.90
C LEU A 8 20.48 22.60 19.53
N LEU A 9 21.18 22.88 18.44
CA LEU A 9 20.65 22.68 17.07
C LEU A 9 20.48 21.20 16.73
N LEU A 10 21.39 20.33 17.15
CA LEU A 10 21.30 18.88 16.97
C LEU A 10 20.20 18.26 17.83
N CYS A 11 19.94 18.77 19.03
CA CYS A 11 18.83 18.31 19.87
C CYS A 11 17.45 18.78 19.34
N SER A 12 17.38 19.90 18.61
CA SER A 12 16.11 20.39 18.05
C SER A 12 15.68 19.67 16.76
N MET A 13 16.56 18.87 16.15
CA MET A 13 16.24 18.02 15.00
C MET A 13 15.63 16.65 15.37
N PHE A 14 15.38 16.36 16.64
CA PHE A 14 14.37 15.34 17.02
C PHE A 14 12.96 15.91 16.79
N ILE A 15 12.69 16.32 15.56
CA ILE A 15 11.34 16.52 15.05
C ILE A 15 10.60 15.20 15.33
N ALA A 16 9.53 15.28 16.09
CA ALA A 16 8.64 14.19 16.38
C ALA A 16 8.29 13.45 15.08
N ILE A 17 9.05 12.40 14.79
CA ILE A 17 8.58 11.39 13.86
C ILE A 17 7.29 10.92 14.50
N PRO A 18 6.11 11.08 13.84
CA PRO A 18 4.90 10.54 14.39
C PRO A 18 5.19 9.04 14.57
N VAL A 19 5.31 8.62 15.82
CA VAL A 19 5.39 7.19 16.15
C VAL A 19 4.04 6.66 15.71
N VAL A 20 4.00 6.14 14.48
CA VAL A 20 2.93 5.24 14.07
C VAL A 20 2.99 4.13 15.11
N ARG A 21 2.09 4.16 16.09
CA ARG A 21 1.96 3.06 17.03
C ARG A 21 1.59 1.85 16.19
N SER A 22 2.62 1.11 15.80
CA SER A 22 2.44 -0.24 15.29
C SER A 22 1.63 -0.99 16.36
N ILE A 23 0.57 -1.67 15.95
CA ILE A 23 -0.06 -2.69 16.81
C ILE A 23 0.86 -3.93 16.86
N ALA A 24 2.17 -3.76 16.69
CA ALA A 24 3.13 -4.80 16.99
C ALA A 24 3.04 -5.05 18.49
N GLN A 25 2.36 -6.13 18.84
CA GLN A 25 2.29 -6.59 20.23
C GLN A 25 3.58 -7.33 20.56
N GLU A 26 3.94 -7.29 21.85
CA GLU A 26 5.04 -8.10 22.39
C GLU A 26 4.81 -9.58 22.00
N PRO A 27 5.89 -10.37 21.83
CA PRO A 27 5.79 -11.77 21.40
C PRO A 27 4.81 -12.60 22.22
N GLU A 28 4.80 -12.43 23.54
CA GLU A 28 3.91 -13.14 24.46
C GLU A 28 2.42 -12.83 24.17
N ALA A 29 2.10 -11.60 23.84
CA ALA A 29 0.73 -11.21 23.50
C ALA A 29 0.31 -11.78 22.13
N VAL A 30 1.25 -12.01 21.23
CA VAL A 30 0.99 -12.68 19.93
C VAL A 30 0.76 -14.18 20.16
N GLU A 31 1.54 -14.83 21.02
CA GLU A 31 1.35 -16.24 21.40
C GLU A 31 0.00 -16.47 22.05
N GLU A 32 -0.36 -15.65 23.05
CA GLU A 32 -1.67 -15.71 23.71
C GLU A 32 -2.83 -15.52 22.72
N TRP A 33 -2.68 -14.60 21.76
CA TRP A 33 -3.66 -14.42 20.70
C TRP A 33 -3.76 -15.67 19.82
N PHE A 34 -2.61 -16.27 19.45
CA PHE A 34 -2.55 -17.45 18.58
C PHE A 34 -3.19 -18.67 19.22
N GLU A 35 -3.03 -18.87 20.53
CA GLU A 35 -3.72 -19.95 21.27
C GLU A 35 -5.24 -19.83 21.20
N LYS A 36 -5.75 -18.58 21.20
CA LYS A 36 -7.19 -18.29 21.17
C LYS A 36 -7.81 -18.37 19.77
N VAL A 37 -7.00 -18.17 18.71
CA VAL A 37 -7.49 -18.03 17.34
C VAL A 37 -8.17 -19.31 16.83
N GLY A 38 -7.73 -20.49 17.27
CA GLY A 38 -8.32 -21.77 16.89
C GLY A 38 -9.79 -21.95 17.31
N HIS A 39 -10.26 -21.15 18.26
CA HIS A 39 -11.65 -21.12 18.75
C HIS A 39 -12.40 -19.84 18.36
N ALA A 40 -11.73 -18.88 17.74
CA ALA A 40 -12.33 -17.63 17.30
C ALA A 40 -13.15 -17.84 16.03
N LYS A 41 -14.28 -17.15 15.94
CA LYS A 41 -15.09 -17.15 14.72
C LYS A 41 -14.47 -16.24 13.69
N GLU A 42 -14.44 -16.69 12.45
CA GLU A 42 -14.07 -15.85 11.32
C GLU A 42 -15.10 -14.73 11.09
N LYS A 43 -14.60 -13.59 10.71
CA LYS A 43 -15.37 -12.41 10.32
C LYS A 43 -15.10 -12.08 8.86
N VAL A 44 -16.10 -11.56 8.19
CA VAL A 44 -15.98 -10.99 6.85
C VAL A 44 -16.05 -9.48 6.96
N THR A 45 -14.98 -8.80 6.61
CA THR A 45 -14.92 -7.33 6.55
C THR A 45 -14.88 -6.88 5.11
N LYS A 46 -15.65 -5.84 4.79
CA LYS A 46 -15.70 -5.19 3.48
C LYS A 46 -15.12 -3.79 3.62
N LEU A 47 -14.09 -3.50 2.84
CA LEU A 47 -13.48 -2.17 2.81
C LEU A 47 -13.62 -1.58 1.40
N ARG A 48 -13.79 -0.26 1.31
CA ARG A 48 -13.78 0.50 0.07
C ARG A 48 -13.03 1.79 0.29
N PHE A 49 -12.08 2.09 -0.58
CA PHE A 49 -11.29 3.31 -0.59
C PHE A 49 -10.73 3.57 -1.98
N TYR A 50 -10.08 4.73 -2.16
CA TYR A 50 -9.44 5.12 -3.41
C TYR A 50 -7.94 5.20 -3.23
N PHE A 51 -7.22 4.57 -4.14
CA PHE A 51 -5.77 4.53 -4.23
C PHE A 51 -5.31 5.56 -5.26
N HIS A 52 -4.29 6.36 -4.92
CA HIS A 52 -3.78 7.44 -5.77
C HIS A 52 -2.31 7.22 -6.11
N ASP A 53 -2.03 6.71 -7.31
CA ASP A 53 -0.67 6.58 -7.85
C ASP A 53 -0.28 7.88 -8.57
N LEU A 54 0.76 8.54 -8.09
CA LEU A 54 1.33 9.77 -8.62
C LEU A 54 2.77 9.50 -9.05
N SER A 55 2.98 9.17 -10.32
CA SER A 55 4.31 8.82 -10.84
C SER A 55 5.12 10.01 -11.35
N ASN A 56 4.50 11.20 -11.47
CA ASN A 56 5.13 12.43 -11.94
C ASN A 56 4.86 13.61 -10.99
N GLY A 57 5.50 14.75 -11.26
CA GLY A 57 5.30 16.00 -10.52
C GLY A 57 6.38 16.27 -9.47
N LYS A 58 6.10 17.25 -8.58
CA LYS A 58 7.08 17.68 -7.57
C LYS A 58 7.22 16.72 -6.38
N SER A 59 6.20 15.91 -6.14
CA SER A 59 6.15 14.97 -5.02
C SER A 59 5.50 13.67 -5.48
N PRO A 60 6.19 12.88 -6.32
CA PRO A 60 5.67 11.60 -6.76
C PRO A 60 5.55 10.64 -5.57
N THR A 61 4.53 9.80 -5.59
CA THR A 61 4.31 8.74 -4.60
C THR A 61 4.75 7.37 -5.12
N ALA A 62 4.97 7.26 -6.44
CA ALA A 62 5.57 6.10 -7.07
C ALA A 62 6.80 6.52 -7.90
N VAL A 63 7.91 5.79 -7.75
CA VAL A 63 9.18 6.09 -8.43
C VAL A 63 9.80 4.83 -9.00
N GLN A 64 10.35 4.93 -10.20
CA GLN A 64 11.09 3.83 -10.80
C GLN A 64 12.45 3.67 -10.13
N VAL A 65 12.74 2.46 -9.64
CA VAL A 65 13.97 2.14 -8.91
C VAL A 65 14.91 1.23 -9.68
N ALA A 66 14.39 0.46 -10.64
CA ALA A 66 15.19 -0.42 -11.50
C ALA A 66 14.53 -0.63 -12.86
N GLN A 67 15.35 -0.99 -13.85
CA GLN A 67 14.84 -1.48 -15.15
C GLN A 67 15.91 -2.31 -15.86
N ALA A 68 15.46 -3.25 -16.70
CA ALA A 68 16.33 -4.00 -17.61
C ALA A 68 16.58 -3.22 -18.91
N ASN A 69 17.66 -3.50 -19.62
CA ASN A 69 17.94 -2.86 -20.91
C ASN A 69 16.77 -3.01 -21.91
N ILE A 70 16.09 -4.16 -21.89
CA ILE A 70 14.93 -4.40 -22.74
C ILE A 70 13.74 -3.48 -22.44
N SER A 71 13.64 -2.93 -21.24
CA SER A 71 12.53 -2.04 -20.85
C SER A 71 12.48 -0.78 -21.71
N TYR A 72 13.62 -0.30 -22.22
CA TYR A 72 13.69 0.90 -23.11
C TYR A 72 13.02 0.70 -24.46
N THR A 73 12.96 -0.53 -24.96
CA THR A 73 12.40 -0.87 -26.27
C THR A 73 11.09 -1.66 -26.17
N SER A 74 10.72 -2.07 -24.97
CA SER A 74 9.49 -2.82 -24.72
C SER A 74 8.27 -1.90 -24.74
N SER A 75 7.27 -2.22 -25.55
CA SER A 75 5.98 -1.53 -25.57
C SER A 75 5.18 -1.69 -24.26
N THR A 76 5.57 -2.68 -23.45
CA THR A 76 4.93 -2.98 -22.14
C THR A 76 5.80 -2.58 -20.96
N TYR A 77 6.95 -1.92 -21.19
CA TYR A 77 7.95 -1.58 -20.18
C TYR A 77 8.48 -2.79 -19.40
N PHE A 78 8.44 -3.99 -20.01
CA PHE A 78 8.86 -5.23 -19.36
C PHE A 78 10.22 -5.10 -18.66
N GLY A 79 10.28 -5.48 -17.38
CA GLY A 79 11.49 -5.40 -16.56
C GLY A 79 11.71 -4.07 -15.83
N ALA A 80 10.78 -3.11 -15.94
CA ALA A 80 10.78 -1.91 -15.09
C ALA A 80 10.15 -2.23 -13.72
N VAL A 81 10.75 -1.69 -12.64
CA VAL A 81 10.29 -1.86 -11.25
C VAL A 81 10.14 -0.50 -10.58
N ASN A 82 9.02 -0.30 -9.92
CA ASN A 82 8.69 0.93 -9.21
C ASN A 82 8.44 0.64 -7.73
N MET A 83 8.88 1.53 -6.84
CA MET A 83 8.46 1.57 -5.44
C MET A 83 7.34 2.58 -5.30
N MET A 84 6.38 2.28 -4.42
CA MET A 84 5.23 3.14 -4.17
C MET A 84 4.95 3.30 -2.68
N ASP A 85 4.47 4.49 -2.32
CA ASP A 85 3.89 4.85 -1.04
C ASP A 85 2.69 5.78 -1.30
N ASP A 86 1.60 5.18 -1.75
CA ASP A 86 0.46 5.87 -2.35
C ASP A 86 -0.65 6.15 -1.34
N PRO A 87 -1.24 7.35 -1.31
CA PRO A 87 -2.34 7.67 -0.42
C PRO A 87 -3.57 6.80 -0.68
N LEU A 88 -4.25 6.42 0.41
CA LEU A 88 -5.58 5.80 0.40
C LEU A 88 -6.58 6.76 1.02
N THR A 89 -7.65 7.08 0.29
CA THR A 89 -8.66 8.06 0.72
C THR A 89 -10.07 7.49 0.69
N VAL A 90 -11.00 8.08 1.45
CA VAL A 90 -12.41 7.64 1.48
C VAL A 90 -13.17 7.95 0.20
N GLY A 91 -12.77 8.97 -0.54
CA GLY A 91 -13.41 9.41 -1.79
C GLY A 91 -12.39 9.54 -2.92
N PRO A 92 -12.85 9.74 -4.17
CA PRO A 92 -11.98 9.74 -5.35
C PRO A 92 -11.07 10.97 -5.44
N GLU A 93 -11.33 12.01 -4.67
CA GLU A 93 -10.52 13.22 -4.65
C GLU A 93 -9.29 13.03 -3.77
N LEU A 94 -8.11 13.41 -4.24
CA LEU A 94 -6.86 13.31 -3.45
C LEU A 94 -6.95 14.11 -2.13
N SER A 95 -7.78 15.16 -2.08
CA SER A 95 -8.05 15.95 -0.88
C SER A 95 -9.05 15.30 0.08
N SER A 96 -9.64 14.16 -0.27
CA SER A 96 -10.54 13.41 0.60
C SER A 96 -9.80 12.90 1.84
N LYS A 97 -10.56 12.57 2.88
CA LYS A 97 -9.98 12.06 4.13
C LYS A 97 -9.06 10.87 3.88
N LEU A 98 -7.80 10.99 4.34
CA LEU A 98 -6.81 9.93 4.30
C LEU A 98 -7.21 8.82 5.30
N VAL A 99 -7.15 7.57 4.86
CA VAL A 99 -7.39 6.37 5.71
C VAL A 99 -6.18 5.47 5.84
N GLY A 100 -5.17 5.68 5.00
CA GLY A 100 -3.96 4.89 5.01
C GLY A 100 -3.06 5.16 3.82
N ARG A 101 -2.15 4.22 3.59
CA ARG A 101 -1.22 4.25 2.46
C ARG A 101 -1.06 2.85 1.86
N SER A 102 -0.83 2.78 0.56
CA SER A 102 -0.41 1.54 -0.10
C SER A 102 1.10 1.57 -0.29
N GLN A 103 1.80 0.70 0.42
CA GLN A 103 3.27 0.67 0.46
C GLN A 103 3.79 -0.64 -0.13
N GLY A 104 4.64 -0.54 -1.14
CA GLY A 104 5.19 -1.73 -1.79
C GLY A 104 5.87 -1.45 -3.11
N LEU A 105 5.76 -2.40 -4.01
CA LEU A 105 6.35 -2.31 -5.34
C LEU A 105 5.42 -2.89 -6.41
N TYR A 106 5.62 -2.43 -7.64
CA TYR A 106 5.08 -3.09 -8.83
C TYR A 106 6.14 -3.15 -9.94
N GLY A 107 6.08 -4.22 -10.72
CA GLY A 107 6.98 -4.43 -11.85
C GLY A 107 6.24 -4.84 -13.10
N SER A 108 6.66 -4.32 -14.25
CA SER A 108 6.12 -4.70 -15.56
C SER A 108 6.60 -6.11 -15.91
N ALA A 109 5.68 -7.07 -15.86
CA ALA A 109 5.97 -8.51 -15.87
C ALA A 109 5.37 -9.27 -17.08
N CYS A 110 4.79 -8.56 -18.06
CA CYS A 110 4.18 -9.19 -19.22
C CYS A 110 4.73 -8.62 -20.51
N PHE A 111 5.02 -9.47 -21.51
CA PHE A 111 5.47 -9.06 -22.82
C PHE A 111 4.30 -8.72 -23.77
N ALA A 112 3.17 -9.40 -23.62
CA ALA A 112 2.07 -9.34 -24.59
C ALA A 112 1.15 -8.14 -24.37
N GLU A 113 1.03 -7.67 -23.12
CA GLU A 113 0.20 -6.54 -22.74
C GLU A 113 0.78 -5.80 -21.55
N ILE A 114 0.26 -4.63 -21.21
CA ILE A 114 0.66 -3.92 -20.00
C ILE A 114 0.07 -4.65 -18.78
N GLY A 115 0.91 -5.48 -18.16
CA GLY A 115 0.56 -6.28 -16.98
C GLY A 115 1.68 -6.23 -15.95
N MET A 116 1.32 -5.76 -14.76
CA MET A 116 2.24 -5.63 -13.65
C MET A 116 2.07 -6.76 -12.64
N LEU A 117 3.15 -7.21 -12.03
CA LEU A 117 3.10 -7.86 -10.72
C LEU A 117 3.09 -6.76 -9.66
N MET A 118 2.10 -6.78 -8.77
CA MET A 118 2.04 -5.90 -7.60
C MET A 118 2.20 -6.70 -6.33
N VAL A 119 3.02 -6.19 -5.41
CA VAL A 119 3.19 -6.69 -4.04
C VAL A 119 3.22 -5.50 -3.10
N ALA A 120 2.22 -5.38 -2.25
CA ALA A 120 2.14 -4.24 -1.34
C ALA A 120 1.29 -4.53 -0.10
N ASN A 121 1.33 -3.57 0.83
CA ASN A 121 0.50 -3.52 2.01
C ASN A 121 -0.43 -2.31 1.95
N PHE A 122 -1.71 -2.48 2.25
CA PHE A 122 -2.54 -1.40 2.74
C PHE A 122 -2.22 -1.19 4.21
N VAL A 123 -1.65 -0.05 4.55
CA VAL A 123 -1.29 0.35 5.91
C VAL A 123 -2.33 1.34 6.38
N PHE A 124 -3.19 0.95 7.32
CA PHE A 124 -4.26 1.80 7.81
C PHE A 124 -3.74 2.75 8.90
N THR A 125 -4.08 4.04 8.79
CA THR A 125 -3.61 5.09 9.70
C THR A 125 -4.76 5.83 10.39
N ASP A 126 -6.01 5.40 10.15
CA ASP A 126 -7.22 6.02 10.70
C ASP A 126 -8.30 4.98 11.03
N GLY A 127 -9.23 5.37 11.89
CA GLY A 127 -10.41 4.57 12.26
C GLY A 127 -10.08 3.31 13.07
N GLU A 128 -10.98 2.34 13.01
CA GLU A 128 -10.90 1.09 13.78
C GLU A 128 -9.74 0.19 13.34
N TYR A 129 -9.23 0.34 12.11
CA TYR A 129 -8.13 -0.46 11.57
C TYR A 129 -6.76 0.21 11.74
N ASN A 130 -6.69 1.37 12.42
CA ASN A 130 -5.44 2.11 12.60
C ASN A 130 -4.33 1.22 13.16
N GLY A 131 -3.15 1.24 12.51
CA GLY A 131 -1.97 0.43 12.86
C GLY A 131 -2.01 -1.00 12.32
N SER A 132 -3.11 -1.44 11.68
CA SER A 132 -3.21 -2.74 11.02
C SER A 132 -2.79 -2.65 9.56
N THR A 133 -2.41 -3.80 8.98
CA THR A 133 -2.06 -3.90 7.56
C THR A 133 -2.78 -5.05 6.89
N LEU A 134 -3.01 -4.93 5.56
CA LEU A 134 -3.39 -6.02 4.70
C LEU A 134 -2.36 -6.17 3.58
N ALA A 135 -1.68 -7.30 3.52
CA ALA A 135 -0.75 -7.62 2.45
C ALA A 135 -1.50 -8.19 1.25
N PHE A 136 -1.21 -7.69 0.06
CA PHE A 136 -1.80 -8.20 -1.18
C PHE A 136 -0.74 -8.44 -2.25
N MET A 137 -1.03 -9.41 -3.12
CA MET A 137 -0.19 -9.72 -4.26
C MET A 137 -1.06 -10.19 -5.43
N GLY A 138 -0.68 -9.81 -6.64
CA GLY A 138 -1.36 -10.29 -7.83
C GLY A 138 -0.93 -9.59 -9.11
N ARG A 139 -1.57 -10.01 -10.19
CA ARG A 139 -1.40 -9.42 -11.50
C ARG A 139 -2.33 -8.21 -11.66
N ASN A 140 -1.78 -7.08 -12.03
CA ASN A 140 -2.52 -5.88 -12.36
C ASN A 140 -2.37 -5.54 -13.85
N ALA A 141 -3.32 -5.97 -14.66
CA ALA A 141 -3.45 -5.53 -16.06
C ALA A 141 -4.29 -4.23 -16.06
N TYR A 142 -3.68 -3.10 -15.75
CA TYR A 142 -4.40 -1.87 -15.40
C TYR A 142 -5.20 -1.23 -16.55
N MET A 143 -5.03 -1.73 -17.77
CA MET A 143 -5.88 -1.37 -18.91
C MET A 143 -7.20 -2.13 -18.95
N HIS A 144 -7.37 -3.20 -18.14
CA HIS A 144 -8.64 -3.89 -18.00
C HIS A 144 -9.53 -3.18 -16.99
N GLU A 145 -10.84 -3.20 -17.21
CA GLU A 145 -11.83 -2.52 -16.39
C GLU A 145 -11.78 -3.01 -14.93
N TYR A 146 -11.82 -4.32 -14.74
CA TYR A 146 -11.74 -4.95 -13.41
C TYR A 146 -10.50 -5.84 -13.29
N ARG A 147 -9.83 -5.74 -12.17
CA ARG A 147 -8.66 -6.56 -11.82
C ARG A 147 -8.87 -7.14 -10.44
N GLU A 148 -8.38 -8.35 -10.24
CA GLU A 148 -8.45 -9.04 -8.97
C GLU A 148 -7.05 -9.42 -8.49
N MET A 149 -6.80 -9.25 -7.20
CA MET A 149 -5.59 -9.68 -6.52
C MET A 149 -5.94 -10.34 -5.19
N SER A 150 -5.03 -11.18 -4.69
CA SER A 150 -5.24 -11.91 -3.44
C SER A 150 -4.76 -11.11 -2.23
N ILE A 151 -5.54 -11.09 -1.15
CA ILE A 151 -5.05 -10.80 0.18
C ILE A 151 -4.30 -12.05 0.67
N ILE A 152 -3.00 -11.89 0.95
CA ILE A 152 -2.09 -12.98 1.31
C ILE A 152 -1.72 -12.99 2.80
N GLY A 153 -2.23 -12.01 3.57
CA GLY A 153 -1.99 -11.88 4.99
C GLY A 153 -2.31 -10.50 5.50
N GLY A 154 -1.94 -10.25 6.75
CA GLY A 154 -2.09 -8.96 7.39
C GLY A 154 -1.51 -8.95 8.80
N SER A 155 -1.55 -7.79 9.44
CA SER A 155 -1.12 -7.59 10.83
C SER A 155 -2.19 -6.87 11.64
N GLY A 156 -1.99 -6.80 12.95
CA GLY A 156 -2.95 -6.19 13.86
C GLY A 156 -4.29 -6.93 13.85
N ILE A 157 -5.37 -6.24 13.54
CA ILE A 157 -6.73 -6.82 13.44
C ILE A 157 -6.81 -7.87 12.31
N PHE A 158 -5.98 -7.74 11.28
CA PHE A 158 -5.99 -8.60 10.09
C PHE A 158 -4.96 -9.73 10.14
N ARG A 159 -4.51 -10.17 11.32
CA ARG A 159 -3.64 -11.35 11.43
C ARG A 159 -4.31 -12.57 10.79
N LEU A 160 -3.52 -13.36 10.06
CA LEU A 160 -3.98 -14.55 9.31
C LEU A 160 -5.11 -14.24 8.31
N ALA A 161 -5.27 -12.98 7.90
CA ALA A 161 -6.28 -12.60 6.93
C ALA A 161 -6.04 -13.25 5.56
N ARG A 162 -7.14 -13.57 4.89
CA ARG A 162 -7.19 -13.97 3.49
C ARG A 162 -8.36 -13.30 2.80
N GLY A 163 -8.31 -13.13 1.51
CA GLY A 163 -9.41 -12.48 0.79
C GLY A 163 -9.04 -12.04 -0.60
N VAL A 164 -9.84 -11.12 -1.11
CA VAL A 164 -9.76 -10.63 -2.48
C VAL A 164 -9.79 -9.12 -2.50
N VAL A 165 -8.94 -8.53 -3.33
CA VAL A 165 -8.96 -7.11 -3.71
C VAL A 165 -9.44 -7.00 -5.14
N THR A 166 -10.46 -6.21 -5.39
CA THR A 166 -10.86 -5.83 -6.74
C THR A 166 -10.54 -4.37 -7.00
N LEU A 167 -9.99 -4.09 -8.16
CA LEU A 167 -9.57 -2.78 -8.60
C LEU A 167 -10.36 -2.35 -9.84
N ASN A 168 -10.85 -1.11 -9.83
CA ASN A 168 -11.43 -0.45 -10.99
C ASN A 168 -10.82 0.95 -11.14
N THR A 169 -10.31 1.26 -12.34
CA THR A 169 -9.71 2.59 -12.61
C THR A 169 -10.81 3.63 -12.69
N TYR A 170 -10.83 4.54 -11.70
CA TYR A 170 -11.74 5.67 -11.65
C TYR A 170 -11.28 6.81 -12.56
N PHE A 171 -9.98 7.12 -12.53
CA PHE A 171 -9.37 8.16 -13.35
C PHE A 171 -7.94 7.76 -13.75
N PHE A 172 -7.57 8.04 -15.00
CA PHE A 172 -6.22 7.80 -15.49
C PHE A 172 -5.77 8.89 -16.46
N ASN A 173 -4.60 9.46 -16.21
CA ASN A 173 -3.94 10.41 -17.09
C ASN A 173 -2.46 10.06 -17.19
N ALA A 174 -2.11 9.35 -18.26
CA ALA A 174 -0.74 8.89 -18.50
C ALA A 174 0.26 10.04 -18.65
N THR A 175 -0.13 11.15 -19.29
CA THR A 175 0.73 12.32 -19.49
C THR A 175 1.06 13.02 -18.16
N ALA A 176 0.09 13.14 -17.29
CA ALA A 176 0.29 13.70 -15.95
C ALA A 176 0.91 12.70 -14.97
N GLY A 177 0.92 11.40 -15.31
CA GLY A 177 1.36 10.32 -14.42
C GLY A 177 0.45 10.18 -13.20
N ILE A 178 -0.87 10.24 -13.41
CA ILE A 178 -1.86 10.18 -12.33
C ILE A 178 -2.82 9.04 -12.60
N ALA A 179 -2.99 8.18 -11.61
CA ALA A 179 -4.06 7.20 -11.57
C ALA A 179 -4.82 7.27 -10.24
N THR A 180 -6.15 7.27 -10.31
CA THR A 180 -7.03 7.07 -9.16
C THR A 180 -7.79 5.78 -9.38
N VAL A 181 -7.69 4.85 -8.44
CA VAL A 181 -8.24 3.50 -8.55
C VAL A 181 -9.19 3.27 -7.38
N GLU A 182 -10.42 2.88 -7.69
CA GLU A 182 -11.35 2.37 -6.69
C GLU A 182 -10.91 0.97 -6.26
N VAL A 183 -10.79 0.77 -4.97
CA VAL A 183 -10.35 -0.47 -4.34
C VAL A 183 -11.47 -1.00 -3.46
N ASN A 184 -11.90 -2.23 -3.73
CA ASN A 184 -12.84 -2.95 -2.89
C ASN A 184 -12.14 -4.20 -2.34
N VAL A 185 -12.20 -4.40 -1.04
CA VAL A 185 -11.58 -5.53 -0.34
C VAL A 185 -12.65 -6.36 0.34
N LEU A 186 -12.64 -7.65 0.08
CA LEU A 186 -13.35 -8.66 0.86
C LEU A 186 -12.32 -9.47 1.63
N VAL A 187 -12.30 -9.32 2.95
CA VAL A 187 -11.30 -9.98 3.80
C VAL A 187 -11.95 -10.82 4.89
N ILE A 188 -11.45 -12.03 5.06
CA ILE A 188 -11.81 -12.98 6.12
C ILE A 188 -10.67 -12.95 7.14
N HIS A 189 -11.01 -12.73 8.40
CA HIS A 189 -10.07 -12.68 9.52
C HIS A 189 -10.77 -13.10 10.84
N HIS A 190 -10.03 -13.11 11.96
CA HIS A 190 -10.58 -13.48 13.27
C HIS A 190 -10.84 -12.28 14.17
#